data_ef0a0f883c4ca51f1fa0c8b80c17241c
#
_entry.id   ef0a0f883c4ca51f1fa0c8b80c17241c
#
_cell.length_a   1.000
_cell.length_b   1.000
_cell.length_c   1.000
_cell.angle_alpha   90.00
_cell.angle_beta   90.00
_cell.angle_gamma   90.00
#
_symmetry.space_group_name_H-M   'P 1'
#
loop_
_entity.id
_entity.type
_entity.pdbx_description
1 polymer ?
#
loop_
_entity_poly.entity_id
_entity_poly.type
_entity_poly.pdbx_seq_one_letter_code
_entity_poly.pdbx_strand_id
1 'polypeptide(L)'
;MFIVRAKSHLLALNFFDSMQQNGLIYGEMHIFHRHVDLSGNGKVLFSVANMMHPGTLEHGDPAEFSTKGISFFMTLPCYGEAEQNFNLMLRTAQQIADDMGGNVLDDKRNLMTPDRLAAYRRQIVEFNAANA
;
A
#
# COMPACT_ATOMS: atom_id res chain seq x y z
N MET A 1 6.23 -1.14 6.03
CA MET A 1 4.82 -1.50 5.75
C MET A 1 3.90 -0.42 6.32
N PHE A 2 2.94 0.01 5.54
CA PHE A 2 1.91 0.95 6.01
C PHE A 2 0.56 0.25 6.05
N ILE A 3 -0.33 0.74 6.88
CA ILE A 3 -1.70 0.28 6.94
C ILE A 3 -2.62 1.47 6.73
N VAL A 4 -3.57 1.34 5.82
CA VAL A 4 -4.69 2.27 5.71
C VAL A 4 -5.90 1.62 6.35
N ARG A 5 -6.36 2.18 7.46
CA ARG A 5 -7.47 1.64 8.22
C ARG A 5 -8.69 2.51 8.07
N ALA A 6 -9.86 1.91 7.94
CA ALA A 6 -11.12 2.62 7.85
C ALA A 6 -11.39 3.41 9.13
N LYS A 7 -11.83 4.65 8.98
CA LYS A 7 -12.32 5.48 10.09
C LYS A 7 -13.62 4.92 10.65
N SER A 8 -14.53 4.61 9.74
CA SER A 8 -15.74 3.90 10.05
C SER A 8 -15.49 2.41 9.88
N HIS A 9 -16.52 1.62 9.98
CA HIS A 9 -16.39 0.18 10.12
C HIS A 9 -15.69 -0.53 8.96
N LEU A 10 -15.90 -0.09 7.72
CA LEU A 10 -15.44 -0.79 6.52
C LEU A 10 -15.01 0.17 5.41
N LEU A 11 -13.95 -0.23 4.68
CA LEU A 11 -13.66 0.33 3.37
C LEU A 11 -14.48 -0.47 2.36
N ALA A 12 -15.47 0.13 1.74
CA ALA A 12 -16.39 -0.62 0.89
C ALA A 12 -16.65 0.07 -0.45
N LEU A 13 -17.44 1.11 -0.42
CA LEU A 13 -17.92 1.74 -1.64
C LEU A 13 -16.78 2.38 -2.43
N ASN A 14 -16.75 2.10 -3.73
CA ASN A 14 -15.73 2.63 -4.66
C ASN A 14 -14.29 2.22 -4.33
N PHE A 15 -14.10 1.18 -3.53
CA PHE A 15 -12.77 0.72 -3.14
C PHE A 15 -11.90 0.40 -4.36
N PHE A 16 -12.39 -0.44 -5.27
CA PHE A 16 -11.61 -0.86 -6.43
C PHE A 16 -11.37 0.28 -7.41
N ASP A 17 -12.32 1.19 -7.55
CA ASP A 17 -12.14 2.38 -8.37
C ASP A 17 -11.02 3.26 -7.82
N SER A 18 -10.98 3.49 -6.51
CA SER A 18 -9.92 4.27 -5.87
C SER A 18 -8.55 3.60 -6.09
N MET A 19 -8.47 2.29 -5.96
CA MET A 19 -7.23 1.55 -6.19
C MET A 19 -6.73 1.75 -7.62
N GLN A 20 -7.61 1.59 -8.60
CA GLN A 20 -7.26 1.75 -10.01
C GLN A 20 -6.88 3.19 -10.35
N GLN A 21 -7.60 4.16 -9.81
CA GLN A 21 -7.30 5.58 -10.03
C GLN A 21 -5.93 5.97 -9.48
N ASN A 22 -5.45 5.27 -8.47
CA ASN A 22 -4.15 5.50 -7.88
C ASN A 22 -3.04 4.65 -8.50
N GLY A 23 -3.30 4.04 -9.66
CA GLY A 23 -2.29 3.33 -10.43
C GLY A 23 -2.04 1.90 -9.98
N LEU A 24 -2.92 1.33 -9.17
CA LEU A 24 -2.79 -0.03 -8.68
C LEU A 24 -3.55 -1.00 -9.58
N ILE A 25 -2.96 -2.16 -9.83
CA ILE A 25 -3.52 -3.18 -10.71
C ILE A 25 -3.68 -4.49 -9.95
N TYR A 26 -4.87 -5.05 -9.99
CA TYR A 26 -5.15 -6.36 -9.40
C TYR A 26 -4.45 -7.45 -10.23
N GLY A 27 -3.76 -8.36 -9.56
CA GLY A 27 -2.99 -9.38 -10.24
C GLY A 27 -2.57 -10.53 -9.36
N GLU A 28 -1.29 -10.87 -9.42
CA GLU A 28 -0.74 -12.04 -8.74
C GLU A 28 -1.07 -12.05 -7.24
N MET A 29 -1.27 -13.23 -6.70
CA MET A 29 -1.59 -13.48 -5.30
C MET A 29 -2.91 -12.88 -4.86
N HIS A 30 -3.75 -12.46 -5.81
CA HIS A 30 -5.07 -11.86 -5.56
C HIS A 30 -4.97 -10.59 -4.72
N ILE A 31 -3.96 -9.77 -5.01
CA ILE A 31 -3.75 -8.45 -4.39
C ILE A 31 -3.42 -7.42 -5.47
N PHE A 32 -3.38 -6.16 -5.07
CA PHE A 32 -3.02 -5.07 -5.97
C PHE A 32 -1.53 -4.82 -5.99
N HIS A 33 -1.02 -4.40 -7.17
CA HIS A 33 0.40 -4.08 -7.37
C HIS A 33 0.55 -2.76 -8.09
N ARG A 34 1.57 -2.00 -7.72
CA ARG A 34 2.00 -0.83 -8.48
C ARG A 34 3.24 -1.20 -9.25
N HIS A 35 3.11 -1.20 -10.58
CA HIS A 35 4.22 -1.49 -11.48
C HIS A 35 4.94 -0.20 -11.89
N VAL A 36 6.14 -0.34 -12.45
CA VAL A 36 6.87 0.80 -13.01
C VAL A 36 6.02 1.51 -14.05
N ASP A 37 5.37 0.75 -14.92
CA ASP A 37 4.46 1.26 -15.94
C ASP A 37 3.02 1.14 -15.45
N LEU A 38 2.24 2.21 -15.60
CA LEU A 38 0.84 2.24 -15.21
C LEU A 38 -0.03 1.25 -15.98
N SER A 39 0.43 0.73 -17.12
CA SER A 39 -0.28 -0.29 -17.89
C SER A 39 -0.20 -1.70 -17.27
N GLY A 40 0.60 -1.86 -16.22
CA GLY A 40 0.80 -3.15 -15.57
C GLY A 40 1.98 -3.94 -16.11
N ASN A 41 2.77 -3.34 -16.97
CA ASN A 41 4.02 -3.92 -17.45
C ASN A 41 5.18 -3.50 -16.56
N GLY A 42 6.25 -4.30 -16.57
CA GLY A 42 7.46 -4.00 -15.82
C GLY A 42 7.43 -4.48 -14.38
N LYS A 43 8.44 -4.08 -13.64
CA LYS A 43 8.66 -4.54 -12.27
C LYS A 43 7.65 -3.95 -11.30
N VAL A 44 7.34 -4.70 -10.24
CA VAL A 44 6.48 -4.23 -9.15
C VAL A 44 7.31 -3.36 -8.21
N LEU A 45 6.78 -2.17 -7.91
CA LEU A 45 7.41 -1.24 -6.98
C LEU A 45 6.94 -1.46 -5.55
N PHE A 46 5.63 -1.67 -5.37
CA PHE A 46 5.05 -2.02 -4.08
C PHE A 46 3.71 -2.73 -4.30
N SER A 47 3.18 -3.30 -3.24
CA SER A 47 1.94 -4.07 -3.31
C SER A 47 1.00 -3.70 -2.17
N VAL A 48 -0.28 -4.00 -2.36
CA VAL A 48 -1.34 -3.69 -1.41
C VAL A 48 -2.16 -4.95 -1.18
N ALA A 49 -2.21 -5.39 0.07
CA ALA A 49 -2.94 -6.58 0.49
C ALA A 49 -4.06 -6.22 1.47
N ASN A 50 -4.91 -7.18 1.76
CA ASN A 50 -5.95 -7.03 2.77
C ASN A 50 -5.30 -7.10 4.16
N MET A 51 -5.63 -6.15 5.04
CA MET A 51 -5.20 -6.20 6.43
C MET A 51 -5.78 -7.40 7.17
N MET A 52 -6.95 -7.84 6.74
CA MET A 52 -7.66 -8.98 7.32
C MET A 52 -7.14 -10.29 6.75
N HIS A 53 -7.08 -11.34 7.59
CA HIS A 53 -6.71 -12.67 7.14
C HIS A 53 -7.77 -13.23 6.16
N PRO A 54 -7.37 -13.90 5.07
CA PRO A 54 -6.06 -14.42 4.70
C PRO A 54 -5.14 -13.45 3.94
N GLY A 55 -5.49 -12.20 3.83
CA GLY A 55 -4.64 -11.20 3.21
C GLY A 55 -4.92 -10.94 1.74
N THR A 56 -5.83 -11.66 1.12
CA THR A 56 -6.19 -11.46 -0.29
C THR A 56 -7.28 -10.40 -0.44
N LEU A 57 -7.36 -9.84 -1.65
CA LEU A 57 -8.40 -8.89 -2.04
C LEU A 57 -9.32 -9.52 -3.10
N GLU A 58 -9.49 -10.83 -3.04
CA GLU A 58 -10.41 -11.56 -3.90
C GLU A 58 -11.84 -11.09 -3.68
N HIS A 59 -12.59 -11.01 -4.77
CA HIS A 59 -13.97 -10.57 -4.71
C HIS A 59 -14.77 -11.18 -5.87
N GLY A 60 -16.02 -11.57 -5.59
CA GLY A 60 -16.97 -11.94 -6.62
C GLY A 60 -17.62 -10.72 -7.23
N ASP A 61 -18.24 -9.89 -6.39
CA ASP A 61 -18.87 -8.63 -6.78
C ASP A 61 -18.13 -7.47 -6.12
N PRO A 62 -17.47 -6.59 -6.90
CA PRO A 62 -16.77 -5.44 -6.32
C PRO A 62 -17.65 -4.53 -5.46
N ALA A 63 -18.94 -4.45 -5.76
CA ALA A 63 -19.87 -3.62 -5.00
C ALA A 63 -20.18 -4.20 -3.62
N GLU A 64 -19.96 -5.49 -3.42
CA GLU A 64 -20.19 -6.17 -2.15
C GLU A 64 -18.92 -6.35 -1.31
N PHE A 65 -17.75 -6.06 -1.91
CA PHE A 65 -16.49 -6.21 -1.20
C PHE A 65 -16.36 -5.16 -0.10
N SER A 66 -15.85 -5.58 1.06
CA SER A 66 -15.52 -4.68 2.15
C SER A 66 -14.34 -5.20 2.96
N THR A 67 -13.61 -4.28 3.59
CA THR A 67 -12.51 -4.62 4.48
C THR A 67 -12.32 -3.53 5.51
N LYS A 68 -11.76 -3.89 6.66
CA LYS A 68 -11.43 -2.92 7.71
C LYS A 68 -10.17 -2.13 7.41
N GLY A 69 -9.34 -2.61 6.52
CA GLY A 69 -8.13 -1.93 6.14
C GLY A 69 -7.29 -2.72 5.16
N ILE A 70 -6.28 -2.05 4.62
CA ILE A 70 -5.35 -2.61 3.64
C ILE A 70 -3.92 -2.34 4.10
N SER A 71 -3.00 -3.21 3.70
CA SER A 71 -1.59 -3.13 4.04
C SER A 71 -0.77 -2.82 2.79
N PHE A 72 0.05 -1.78 2.86
CA PHE A 72 0.99 -1.42 1.81
C PHE A 72 2.36 -1.93 2.18
N PHE A 73 3.03 -2.62 1.26
CA PHE A 73 4.36 -3.13 1.52
C PHE A 73 5.23 -3.13 0.28
N MET A 74 6.52 -2.99 0.50
CA MET A 74 7.55 -3.17 -0.51
C MET A 74 8.67 -4.00 0.09
N THR A 75 9.41 -4.68 -0.78
CA THR A 75 10.54 -5.52 -0.36
C THR A 75 11.86 -4.86 -0.76
N LEU A 76 12.91 -5.17 -0.02
CA LEU A 76 14.27 -4.76 -0.33
C LEU A 76 15.13 -6.02 -0.55
N PRO A 77 15.96 -6.06 -1.58
CA PRO A 77 16.15 -5.01 -2.59
C PRO A 77 14.93 -4.84 -3.49
N CYS A 78 14.81 -3.67 -4.09
CA CYS A 78 13.71 -3.34 -5.00
C CYS A 78 14.24 -2.83 -6.34
N TYR A 79 13.36 -2.73 -7.32
CA TYR A 79 13.69 -2.10 -8.60
C TYR A 79 13.74 -0.58 -8.42
N GLY A 80 14.80 0.05 -8.92
CA GLY A 80 14.95 1.50 -8.87
C GLY A 80 15.40 2.00 -7.50
N GLU A 81 15.07 3.24 -7.19
CA GLU A 81 15.47 3.92 -5.96
C GLU A 81 14.48 3.62 -4.84
N ALA A 82 14.96 2.97 -3.78
CA ALA A 82 14.10 2.55 -2.67
C ALA A 82 13.39 3.71 -2.00
N GLU A 83 14.07 4.85 -1.82
CA GLU A 83 13.47 6.03 -1.20
C GLU A 83 12.38 6.63 -2.07
N GLN A 84 12.56 6.64 -3.39
CA GLN A 84 11.53 7.13 -4.31
C GLN A 84 10.31 6.22 -4.31
N ASN A 85 10.54 4.91 -4.31
CA ASN A 85 9.45 3.93 -4.24
C ASN A 85 8.69 4.04 -2.94
N PHE A 86 9.40 4.25 -1.83
CA PHE A 86 8.80 4.47 -0.52
C PHE A 86 7.92 5.73 -0.52
N ASN A 87 8.41 6.83 -1.07
CA ASN A 87 7.66 8.08 -1.14
C ASN A 87 6.41 7.92 -2.01
N LEU A 88 6.51 7.18 -3.11
CA LEU A 88 5.35 6.88 -3.96
C LEU A 88 4.33 6.04 -3.20
N MET A 89 4.77 5.02 -2.48
CA MET A 89 3.91 4.18 -1.67
C MET A 89 3.19 4.99 -0.59
N LEU A 90 3.91 5.86 0.10
CA LEU A 90 3.33 6.73 1.14
C LEU A 90 2.28 7.67 0.54
N ARG A 91 2.60 8.30 -0.59
CA ARG A 91 1.66 9.22 -1.25
C ARG A 91 0.40 8.50 -1.69
N THR A 92 0.56 7.31 -2.25
CA THR A 92 -0.57 6.47 -2.67
C THR A 92 -1.44 6.09 -1.46
N ALA A 93 -0.82 5.69 -0.36
CA ALA A 93 -1.53 5.35 0.87
C ALA A 93 -2.32 6.54 1.42
N GLN A 94 -1.72 7.72 1.42
CA GLN A 94 -2.39 8.94 1.88
C GLN A 94 -3.57 9.29 1.00
N GLN A 95 -3.42 9.17 -0.32
CA GLN A 95 -4.50 9.47 -1.26
C GLN A 95 -5.67 8.51 -1.10
N ILE A 96 -5.40 7.22 -0.96
CA ILE A 96 -6.45 6.22 -0.74
C ILE A 96 -7.13 6.44 0.61
N ALA A 97 -6.37 6.77 1.64
CA ALA A 97 -6.95 7.10 2.95
C ALA A 97 -7.91 8.28 2.84
N ASP A 98 -7.54 9.33 2.10
CA ASP A 98 -8.41 10.48 1.88
C ASP A 98 -9.66 10.08 1.11
N ASP A 99 -9.51 9.29 0.03
CA ASP A 99 -10.63 8.87 -0.81
C ASP A 99 -11.63 8.01 -0.04
N MET A 100 -11.14 7.18 0.87
CA MET A 100 -11.94 6.20 1.59
C MET A 100 -12.30 6.62 3.01
N GLY A 101 -11.87 7.80 3.45
CA GLY A 101 -12.13 8.27 4.80
C GLY A 101 -11.38 7.48 5.87
N GLY A 102 -10.17 7.05 5.57
CA GLY A 102 -9.34 6.28 6.49
C GLY A 102 -8.15 7.03 7.04
N ASN A 103 -7.33 6.34 7.79
CA ASN A 103 -6.09 6.85 8.35
C ASN A 103 -4.91 5.98 7.93
N VAL A 104 -3.75 6.60 7.72
CA VAL A 104 -2.49 5.89 7.48
C VAL A 104 -1.84 5.55 8.81
N LEU A 105 -1.51 4.28 9.01
CA LEU A 105 -0.91 3.76 10.23
C LEU A 105 0.45 3.14 9.91
N ASP A 106 1.30 2.99 10.93
CA ASP A 106 2.53 2.22 10.82
C ASP A 106 2.24 0.71 10.90
N ASP A 107 3.30 -0.10 10.83
CA ASP A 107 3.17 -1.56 10.89
C ASP A 107 2.69 -2.07 12.26
N LYS A 108 2.75 -1.23 13.28
CA LYS A 108 2.22 -1.55 14.62
C LYS A 108 0.83 -0.97 14.84
N ARG A 109 0.21 -0.45 13.79
CA ARG A 109 -1.14 0.12 13.79
C ARG A 109 -1.27 1.41 14.61
N ASN A 110 -0.17 2.14 14.79
CA ASN A 110 -0.18 3.48 15.36
C ASN A 110 -0.33 4.51 14.24
N LEU A 111 -0.97 5.64 14.53
CA LEU A 111 -1.08 6.72 13.54
C LEU A 111 0.30 7.11 13.03
N MET A 112 0.42 7.27 11.72
CA MET A 112 1.67 7.69 11.11
C MET A 112 2.05 9.08 11.57
N THR A 113 3.32 9.27 11.91
CA THR A 113 3.88 10.55 12.33
C THR A 113 5.20 10.80 11.59
N PRO A 114 5.68 12.05 11.54
CA PRO A 114 7.00 12.33 10.95
C PRO A 114 8.12 11.48 11.54
N ASP A 115 8.09 11.23 12.86
CA ASP A 115 9.09 10.40 13.52
C ASP A 115 9.05 8.95 13.04
N ARG A 116 7.85 8.39 12.88
CA ARG A 116 7.69 7.03 12.37
C ARG A 116 8.11 6.92 10.91
N LEU A 117 7.83 7.93 10.10
CA LEU A 117 8.32 7.98 8.72
C LEU A 117 9.84 8.04 8.68
N ALA A 118 10.45 8.83 9.55
CA ALA A 118 11.91 8.91 9.63
C ALA A 118 12.53 7.56 9.99
N ALA A 119 11.89 6.78 10.85
CA ALA A 119 12.35 5.44 11.20
C ALA A 119 12.33 4.50 9.99
N TYR A 120 11.28 4.53 9.17
CA TYR A 120 11.23 3.74 7.94
C TYR A 120 12.31 4.15 6.95
N ARG A 121 12.51 5.45 6.76
CA ARG A 121 13.55 5.95 5.85
C ARG A 121 14.95 5.57 6.32
N ARG A 122 15.17 5.54 7.62
CA ARG A 122 16.43 5.08 8.18
C ARG A 122 16.69 3.61 7.88
N GLN A 123 15.66 2.77 7.96
CA GLN A 123 15.78 1.35 7.60
C GLN A 123 16.20 1.19 6.15
N ILE A 124 15.66 2.00 5.24
CA ILE A 124 16.02 1.96 3.82
C ILE A 124 17.48 2.37 3.63
N VAL A 125 17.90 3.45 4.27
CA VAL A 125 19.29 3.94 4.18
C VAL A 125 20.26 2.89 4.73
N GLU A 126 19.95 2.29 5.85
CA GLU A 126 20.77 1.24 6.47
C GLU A 126 20.87 0.01 5.58
N PHE A 127 19.77 -0.40 4.97
CA PHE A 127 19.77 -1.53 4.04
C PHE A 127 20.65 -1.23 2.83
N ASN A 128 20.51 -0.06 2.22
CA ASN A 128 21.31 0.34 1.05
C ASN A 128 22.81 0.38 1.40
N ALA A 129 23.15 0.91 2.57
CA ALA A 129 24.55 0.96 3.01
C ALA A 129 25.13 -0.44 3.21
N ALA A 130 24.35 -1.35 3.79
CA ALA A 130 24.82 -2.73 4.06
C ALA A 130 24.94 -3.55 2.78
N ASN A 131 24.27 -3.17 1.69
CA ASN A 131 24.22 -3.92 0.44
C ASN A 131 24.80 -3.15 -0.75
N ALA A 132 25.52 -2.09 -0.46
CA ALA A 132 26.17 -1.27 -1.50
C ALA A 132 27.39 -1.95 -2.09
#